data_54891c42e56383cacbe1c76c2b238f72
#
_entry.id   54891c42e56383cacbe1c76c2b238f72
#
_cell.length_a   1.000
_cell.length_b   1.000
_cell.length_c   1.000
_cell.angle_alpha   90.00
_cell.angle_beta   90.00
_cell.angle_gamma   90.00
#
_symmetry.space_group_name_H-M   'P 1'
#
loop_
_entity.id
_entity.type
_entity.pdbx_description
1 polymer ?
#
loop_
_entity_poly.entity_id
_entity_poly.type
_entity_poly.pdbx_seq_one_letter_code
_entity_poly.pdbx_strand_id
1 'polypeptide(L)'
;MSTIPAEYLPPKEYQPQRIYKLEEFEGYPDPLNSTEELLDKQVAAGRGDRRAVLLGDRVITYKQLLGASNKIGNALRKLNVGEADRVMLRSPNVPPALFTNFGVLKLGAVIVPTSPMLSPNEIAHIANNAEAKVIVVAAAFLEGVSKARPNLKTVKHVIVFGGQPEEVKAQGLLSYEELVENESPALDPVRRPRTAVSVLLYTSGTTGMPKGTAHYMEEALIVPDTFGKYGWNVGPDDIICGPAPISLAAGYSTVATIPFRFGAAASLIPKFTPEALFETIQSHKVTVLSALPTAYRKMLEVPGAENQYDLSSLRVLTGGGESLTAKTYLDWKARFGQEIYEGLGTTEMMYVFVSSVVTRKVKPGAIGTAVPGYEIQVVTEEGKVAKPGELGRLYARGPTGTVYWRPLEEGGSLLEKQKSLIREGWVLVGDFVTLDEDGYISFVSREEDLIKSSGYRIGPEEVEDALLKHPAVVDAGVIGVPDAIRGQNVKAFVILKPGQTPSEELKQEIIDSCREHIAIYKLPRLIEFVTELPRTLQGKLLRRILRDKDVAAASDVVSRKPGGASSIQP
;
A
#
# COMPACT_ATOMS: atom_id res chain seq x y z
N MET A 1 1.01 -5.81 -27.80
CA MET A 1 1.82 -4.57 -27.70
C MET A 1 1.28 -3.79 -26.51
N SER A 2 2.15 -3.17 -25.71
CA SER A 2 1.70 -2.31 -24.61
C SER A 2 0.84 -1.17 -25.16
N THR A 3 -0.31 -0.89 -24.54
CA THR A 3 -1.19 0.22 -24.93
C THR A 3 -0.86 1.52 -24.18
N ILE A 4 0.27 1.58 -23.50
CA ILE A 4 0.86 2.85 -23.09
C ILE A 4 1.38 3.51 -24.36
N PRO A 5 1.05 4.79 -24.63
CA PRO A 5 1.62 5.51 -25.75
C PRO A 5 3.15 5.38 -25.78
N ALA A 6 3.73 5.18 -26.97
CA ALA A 6 5.16 4.91 -27.08
C ALA A 6 6.03 6.02 -26.48
N GLU A 7 5.55 7.26 -26.57
CA GLU A 7 6.18 8.43 -25.95
C GLU A 7 6.20 8.42 -24.42
N TYR A 8 5.39 7.57 -23.77
CA TYR A 8 5.34 7.42 -22.32
C TYR A 8 6.12 6.21 -21.82
N LEU A 9 6.63 5.37 -22.74
CA LEU A 9 7.40 4.20 -22.35
C LEU A 9 8.88 4.56 -22.18
N PRO A 10 9.55 4.08 -21.13
CA PRO A 10 11.01 4.12 -21.05
C PRO A 10 11.62 3.21 -22.12
N PRO A 11 12.92 3.37 -22.46
CA PRO A 11 13.63 2.41 -23.28
C PRO A 11 13.42 0.96 -22.81
N LYS A 12 13.42 0.01 -23.76
CA LYS A 12 13.03 -1.39 -23.48
C LYS A 12 13.87 -2.05 -22.38
N GLU A 13 15.13 -1.72 -22.29
CA GLU A 13 16.07 -2.21 -21.26
C GLU A 13 15.69 -1.76 -19.84
N TYR A 14 14.86 -0.71 -19.70
CA TYR A 14 14.34 -0.21 -18.42
C TYR A 14 12.88 -0.56 -18.22
N GLN A 15 12.36 -1.57 -18.92
CA GLN A 15 11.04 -2.14 -18.69
C GLN A 15 11.17 -3.48 -17.98
N PRO A 16 10.24 -3.83 -17.06
CA PRO A 16 10.27 -5.14 -16.41
C PRO A 16 10.00 -6.25 -17.41
N GLN A 17 10.75 -7.35 -17.30
CA GLN A 17 10.46 -8.56 -18.03
C GLN A 17 9.32 -9.31 -17.32
N ARG A 18 8.16 -9.37 -17.95
CA ARG A 18 7.03 -10.18 -17.46
C ARG A 18 7.22 -11.64 -17.85
N ILE A 19 6.96 -12.54 -16.91
CA ILE A 19 6.99 -13.98 -17.10
C ILE A 19 5.64 -14.58 -16.71
N TYR A 20 5.12 -15.49 -17.53
CA TYR A 20 3.82 -16.13 -17.35
C TYR A 20 4.03 -17.64 -17.24
N LYS A 21 4.19 -18.15 -16.00
CA LYS A 21 4.55 -19.55 -15.72
C LYS A 21 3.40 -20.43 -15.23
N LEU A 22 2.27 -19.83 -14.88
CA LEU A 22 1.11 -20.57 -14.39
C LEU A 22 0.12 -20.83 -15.54
N GLU A 23 -0.49 -22.00 -15.52
CA GLU A 23 -1.51 -22.42 -16.51
C GLU A 23 -2.71 -21.48 -16.53
N GLU A 24 -3.05 -20.85 -15.40
CA GLU A 24 -4.16 -19.90 -15.30
C GLU A 24 -4.05 -18.76 -16.31
N PHE A 25 -2.83 -18.34 -16.65
CA PHE A 25 -2.59 -17.23 -17.55
C PHE A 25 -2.86 -17.55 -19.04
N GLU A 26 -2.82 -18.83 -19.40
CA GLU A 26 -3.11 -19.30 -20.75
C GLU A 26 -4.58 -19.10 -21.13
N GLY A 27 -5.47 -19.18 -20.13
CA GLY A 27 -6.92 -19.03 -20.28
C GLY A 27 -7.42 -17.58 -20.31
N TYR A 28 -6.54 -16.57 -20.21
CA TYR A 28 -6.98 -15.18 -20.21
C TYR A 28 -7.40 -14.73 -21.61
N PRO A 29 -8.59 -14.12 -21.76
CA PRO A 29 -9.00 -13.59 -23.04
C PRO A 29 -8.11 -12.42 -23.47
N ASP A 30 -7.91 -12.27 -24.78
CA ASP A 30 -7.29 -11.11 -25.38
C ASP A 30 -8.00 -10.79 -26.72
N PRO A 31 -8.79 -9.71 -26.79
CA PRO A 31 -8.94 -8.64 -25.79
C PRO A 31 -9.82 -9.03 -24.60
N LEU A 32 -9.65 -8.32 -23.47
CA LEU A 32 -10.42 -8.53 -22.24
C LEU A 32 -10.99 -7.22 -21.67
N ASN A 33 -11.95 -7.37 -20.74
CA ASN A 33 -12.43 -6.30 -19.87
C ASN A 33 -12.45 -6.80 -18.42
N SER A 34 -11.78 -6.10 -17.51
CA SER A 34 -11.64 -6.55 -16.11
C SER A 34 -12.98 -6.66 -15.39
N THR A 35 -13.92 -5.72 -15.63
CA THR A 35 -15.25 -5.78 -15.02
C THR A 35 -16.06 -6.98 -15.51
N GLU A 36 -15.99 -7.26 -16.81
CA GLU A 36 -16.64 -8.44 -17.38
C GLU A 36 -16.12 -9.73 -16.72
N GLU A 37 -14.81 -9.86 -16.56
CA GLU A 37 -14.19 -11.03 -15.93
C GLU A 37 -14.56 -11.20 -14.46
N LEU A 38 -14.67 -10.09 -13.72
CA LEU A 38 -14.88 -10.08 -12.28
C LEU A 38 -16.37 -10.07 -11.87
N LEU A 39 -17.25 -9.44 -12.65
CA LEU A 39 -18.66 -9.29 -12.28
C LEU A 39 -19.63 -9.95 -13.26
N ASP A 40 -19.55 -9.66 -14.57
CA ASP A 40 -20.52 -10.20 -15.54
C ASP A 40 -20.46 -11.72 -15.57
N LYS A 41 -19.27 -12.31 -15.58
CA LYS A 41 -19.11 -13.77 -15.56
C LYS A 41 -19.67 -14.40 -14.29
N GLN A 42 -19.61 -13.73 -13.14
CA GLN A 42 -20.22 -14.23 -11.90
C GLN A 42 -21.75 -14.24 -12.02
N VAL A 43 -22.33 -13.15 -12.54
CA VAL A 43 -23.78 -13.07 -12.76
C VAL A 43 -24.22 -14.10 -13.79
N ALA A 44 -23.51 -14.25 -14.91
CA ALA A 44 -23.79 -15.24 -15.95
C ALA A 44 -23.67 -16.69 -15.46
N ALA A 45 -22.76 -16.94 -14.48
CA ALA A 45 -22.61 -18.24 -13.82
C ALA A 45 -23.68 -18.53 -12.75
N GLY A 46 -24.76 -17.73 -12.68
CA GLY A 46 -25.85 -17.92 -11.73
C GLY A 46 -25.57 -17.43 -10.31
N ARG A 47 -24.49 -16.65 -10.10
CA ARG A 47 -24.12 -16.11 -8.79
C ARG A 47 -24.65 -14.69 -8.54
N GLY A 48 -25.61 -14.19 -9.36
CA GLY A 48 -26.12 -12.84 -9.29
C GLY A 48 -26.71 -12.44 -7.92
N ASP A 49 -27.33 -13.37 -7.22
CA ASP A 49 -27.96 -13.12 -5.92
C ASP A 49 -27.03 -13.37 -4.72
N ARG A 50 -25.79 -13.82 -4.96
CA ARG A 50 -24.78 -13.96 -3.90
C ARG A 50 -24.33 -12.60 -3.39
N ARG A 51 -23.93 -12.55 -2.12
CA ARG A 51 -23.33 -11.37 -1.49
C ARG A 51 -22.03 -11.02 -2.23
N ALA A 52 -21.90 -9.78 -2.64
CA ALA A 52 -20.70 -9.25 -3.28
C ALA A 52 -20.00 -8.19 -2.41
N VAL A 53 -20.77 -7.31 -1.76
CA VAL A 53 -20.22 -6.24 -0.91
C VAL A 53 -21.03 -6.12 0.38
N LEU A 54 -20.33 -5.97 1.48
CA LEU A 54 -20.87 -5.82 2.84
C LEU A 54 -20.38 -4.50 3.43
N LEU A 55 -21.29 -3.72 4.03
CA LEU A 55 -20.95 -2.49 4.76
C LEU A 55 -22.00 -2.25 5.87
N GLY A 56 -21.64 -2.41 7.14
CA GLY A 56 -22.59 -2.45 8.24
C GLY A 56 -23.68 -3.48 7.95
N ASP A 57 -24.95 -3.13 8.14
CA ASP A 57 -26.07 -4.02 7.84
C ASP A 57 -26.43 -4.11 6.34
N ARG A 58 -25.77 -3.33 5.51
CA ARG A 58 -26.04 -3.28 4.07
C ARG A 58 -25.32 -4.41 3.34
N VAL A 59 -26.11 -5.23 2.65
CA VAL A 59 -25.63 -6.29 1.75
C VAL A 59 -25.96 -5.89 0.31
N ILE A 60 -24.96 -5.97 -0.57
CA ILE A 60 -25.10 -5.73 -2.01
C ILE A 60 -24.76 -7.02 -2.72
N THR A 61 -25.66 -7.50 -3.59
CA THR A 61 -25.45 -8.71 -4.38
C THR A 61 -24.61 -8.43 -5.62
N TYR A 62 -24.10 -9.46 -6.28
CA TYR A 62 -23.37 -9.34 -7.55
C TYR A 62 -24.20 -8.64 -8.63
N LYS A 63 -25.49 -8.99 -8.74
CA LYS A 63 -26.42 -8.35 -9.68
C LYS A 63 -26.60 -6.85 -9.38
N GLN A 64 -26.72 -6.50 -8.10
CA GLN A 64 -26.84 -5.10 -7.69
C GLN A 64 -25.54 -4.33 -7.92
N LEU A 65 -24.38 -4.93 -7.59
CA LEU A 65 -23.07 -4.34 -7.83
C LEU A 65 -22.86 -4.08 -9.33
N LEU A 66 -23.11 -5.09 -10.19
CA LEU A 66 -22.99 -4.95 -11.62
C LEU A 66 -23.94 -3.88 -12.18
N GLY A 67 -25.23 -3.88 -11.76
CA GLY A 67 -26.20 -2.89 -12.20
C GLY A 67 -25.83 -1.47 -11.81
N ALA A 68 -25.36 -1.24 -10.57
CA ALA A 68 -24.90 0.07 -10.12
C ALA A 68 -23.63 0.52 -10.86
N SER A 69 -22.70 -0.40 -11.13
CA SER A 69 -21.51 -0.13 -11.93
C SER A 69 -21.84 0.24 -13.37
N ASN A 70 -22.80 -0.45 -13.96
CA ASN A 70 -23.25 -0.15 -15.32
C ASN A 70 -23.94 1.23 -15.40
N LYS A 71 -24.73 1.60 -14.38
CA LYS A 71 -25.38 2.92 -14.32
C LYS A 71 -24.36 4.05 -14.30
N ILE A 72 -23.36 4.01 -13.43
CA ILE A 72 -22.31 5.05 -13.42
C ILE A 72 -21.46 4.99 -14.69
N GLY A 73 -21.19 3.82 -15.26
CA GLY A 73 -20.54 3.69 -16.56
C GLY A 73 -21.33 4.40 -17.67
N ASN A 74 -22.65 4.21 -17.74
CA ASN A 74 -23.52 4.91 -18.69
C ASN A 74 -23.51 6.42 -18.49
N ALA A 75 -23.58 6.89 -17.24
CA ALA A 75 -23.50 8.32 -16.92
C ALA A 75 -22.16 8.93 -17.37
N LEU A 76 -21.05 8.25 -17.10
CA LEU A 76 -19.70 8.67 -17.54
C LEU A 76 -19.60 8.69 -19.07
N ARG A 77 -20.18 7.70 -19.79
CA ARG A 77 -20.21 7.67 -21.25
C ARG A 77 -20.95 8.89 -21.82
N LYS A 78 -22.07 9.32 -21.22
CA LYS A 78 -22.77 10.55 -21.59
C LYS A 78 -21.95 11.82 -21.38
N LEU A 79 -20.99 11.80 -20.42
CA LEU A 79 -20.00 12.84 -20.22
C LEU A 79 -18.77 12.68 -21.14
N ASN A 80 -18.90 11.88 -22.19
CA ASN A 80 -17.87 11.56 -23.17
C ASN A 80 -16.60 10.90 -22.56
N VAL A 81 -16.74 10.14 -21.46
CA VAL A 81 -15.69 9.24 -20.99
C VAL A 81 -15.74 7.96 -21.78
N GLY A 82 -14.62 7.56 -22.35
CA GLY A 82 -14.49 6.35 -23.15
C GLY A 82 -13.15 5.65 -22.93
N GLU A 83 -12.79 4.83 -23.93
CA GLU A 83 -11.57 4.03 -23.91
C GLU A 83 -10.34 4.90 -23.61
N ALA A 84 -9.50 4.41 -22.68
CA ALA A 84 -8.26 5.04 -22.21
C ALA A 84 -8.42 6.41 -21.53
N ASP A 85 -9.62 7.00 -21.41
CA ASP A 85 -9.82 8.20 -20.60
C ASP A 85 -9.55 7.90 -19.11
N ARG A 86 -9.02 8.87 -18.37
CA ARG A 86 -8.71 8.70 -16.95
C ARG A 86 -9.79 9.34 -16.09
N VAL A 87 -10.27 8.57 -15.11
CA VAL A 87 -11.22 9.01 -14.09
C VAL A 87 -10.56 8.90 -12.72
N MET A 88 -10.36 10.05 -12.08
CA MET A 88 -9.80 10.11 -10.72
C MET A 88 -10.92 9.83 -9.72
N LEU A 89 -10.67 8.90 -8.80
CA LEU A 89 -11.57 8.54 -7.72
C LEU A 89 -10.97 8.94 -6.38
N ARG A 90 -11.68 9.75 -5.61
CA ARG A 90 -11.28 10.19 -4.28
C ARG A 90 -12.33 9.81 -3.24
N SER A 91 -12.12 8.68 -2.60
CA SER A 91 -13.14 8.02 -1.78
C SER A 91 -12.55 7.18 -0.66
N PRO A 92 -13.23 7.05 0.49
CA PRO A 92 -13.00 5.94 1.41
C PRO A 92 -13.52 4.63 0.78
N ASN A 93 -13.32 3.49 1.50
CA ASN A 93 -13.82 2.18 1.08
C ASN A 93 -15.35 2.10 1.30
N VAL A 94 -16.12 2.55 0.33
CA VAL A 94 -17.59 2.55 0.32
C VAL A 94 -18.14 2.04 -1.01
N PRO A 95 -19.40 1.57 -1.07
CA PRO A 95 -19.96 0.99 -2.30
C PRO A 95 -19.87 1.90 -3.53
N PRO A 96 -20.12 3.22 -3.49
CA PRO A 96 -19.96 4.08 -4.66
C PRO A 96 -18.54 4.08 -5.25
N ALA A 97 -17.50 3.83 -4.42
CA ALA A 97 -16.14 3.68 -4.92
C ALA A 97 -15.99 2.45 -5.81
N LEU A 98 -16.54 1.30 -5.40
CA LEU A 98 -16.53 0.08 -6.21
C LEU A 98 -17.41 0.21 -7.45
N PHE A 99 -18.59 0.84 -7.34
CA PHE A 99 -19.44 1.10 -8.50
C PHE A 99 -18.71 1.92 -9.55
N THR A 100 -18.05 2.99 -9.12
CA THR A 100 -17.25 3.85 -10.00
C THR A 100 -16.07 3.10 -10.60
N ASN A 101 -15.33 2.34 -9.78
CA ASN A 101 -14.21 1.53 -10.25
C ASN A 101 -14.63 0.60 -11.41
N PHE A 102 -15.64 -0.22 -11.17
CA PHE A 102 -16.11 -1.17 -12.19
C PHE A 102 -16.79 -0.50 -13.38
N GLY A 103 -17.52 0.61 -13.17
CA GLY A 103 -18.11 1.38 -14.25
C GLY A 103 -17.06 1.99 -15.19
N VAL A 104 -15.98 2.54 -14.65
CA VAL A 104 -14.84 3.07 -15.41
C VAL A 104 -14.14 1.96 -16.20
N LEU A 105 -13.81 0.85 -15.54
CA LEU A 105 -13.15 -0.29 -16.19
C LEU A 105 -14.05 -0.91 -17.28
N LYS A 106 -15.38 -0.92 -17.09
CA LYS A 106 -16.33 -1.44 -18.07
C LYS A 106 -16.29 -0.65 -19.38
N LEU A 107 -16.07 0.66 -19.31
CA LEU A 107 -15.89 1.54 -20.48
C LEU A 107 -14.51 1.40 -21.15
N GLY A 108 -13.63 0.51 -20.69
CA GLY A 108 -12.24 0.47 -21.13
C GLY A 108 -11.44 1.71 -20.74
N ALA A 109 -11.95 2.52 -19.83
CA ALA A 109 -11.27 3.68 -19.28
C ALA A 109 -10.30 3.29 -18.14
N VAL A 110 -9.54 4.23 -17.65
CA VAL A 110 -8.49 4.04 -16.63
C VAL A 110 -8.96 4.66 -15.32
N ILE A 111 -9.00 3.87 -14.26
CA ILE A 111 -9.28 4.38 -12.92
C ILE A 111 -8.01 4.90 -12.25
N VAL A 112 -8.12 6.04 -11.55
CA VAL A 112 -7.04 6.66 -10.79
C VAL A 112 -7.49 6.83 -9.34
N PRO A 113 -7.46 5.76 -8.52
CA PRO A 113 -7.88 5.86 -7.13
C PRO A 113 -6.83 6.64 -6.32
N THR A 114 -7.30 7.61 -5.52
CA THR A 114 -6.44 8.51 -4.77
C THR A 114 -6.85 8.60 -3.30
N SER A 115 -5.85 8.80 -2.44
CA SER A 115 -6.08 8.94 -1.01
C SER A 115 -6.96 10.15 -0.69
N PRO A 116 -7.98 10.00 0.18
CA PRO A 116 -8.76 11.15 0.69
C PRO A 116 -7.93 12.20 1.43
N MET A 117 -6.70 11.89 1.80
CA MET A 117 -5.85 12.74 2.63
C MET A 117 -4.86 13.61 1.85
N LEU A 118 -4.84 13.51 0.52
CA LEU A 118 -3.97 14.35 -0.31
C LEU A 118 -4.28 15.83 -0.16
N SER A 119 -3.23 16.64 -0.14
CA SER A 119 -3.32 18.09 -0.18
C SER A 119 -3.88 18.59 -1.53
N PRO A 120 -4.39 19.83 -1.61
CA PRO A 120 -4.87 20.39 -2.88
C PRO A 120 -3.80 20.40 -3.99
N ASN A 121 -2.54 20.61 -3.65
CA ASN A 121 -1.44 20.59 -4.61
C ASN A 121 -1.18 19.19 -5.16
N GLU A 122 -1.21 18.17 -4.30
CA GLU A 122 -1.07 16.78 -4.75
C GLU A 122 -2.26 16.32 -5.59
N ILE A 123 -3.48 16.75 -5.24
CA ILE A 123 -4.68 16.49 -6.05
C ILE A 123 -4.51 17.07 -7.45
N ALA A 124 -4.09 18.33 -7.56
CA ALA A 124 -3.87 18.98 -8.84
C ALA A 124 -2.74 18.32 -9.64
N HIS A 125 -1.64 17.96 -8.96
CA HIS A 125 -0.53 17.25 -9.58
C HIS A 125 -0.99 15.92 -10.18
N ILE A 126 -1.65 15.05 -9.39
CA ILE A 126 -2.10 13.74 -9.85
C ILE A 126 -3.12 13.88 -10.98
N ALA A 127 -4.11 14.77 -10.84
CA ALA A 127 -5.12 14.96 -11.87
C ALA A 127 -4.51 15.41 -13.20
N ASN A 128 -3.53 16.31 -13.17
CA ASN A 128 -2.86 16.81 -14.36
C ASN A 128 -1.87 15.80 -14.96
N ASN A 129 -1.08 15.11 -14.12
CA ASN A 129 -0.13 14.08 -14.57
C ASN A 129 -0.87 12.87 -15.18
N ALA A 130 -1.97 12.43 -14.55
CA ALA A 130 -2.84 11.42 -15.10
C ALA A 130 -3.65 11.91 -16.31
N GLU A 131 -3.72 13.23 -16.55
CA GLU A 131 -4.66 13.87 -17.49
C GLU A 131 -6.10 13.42 -17.23
N ALA A 132 -6.51 13.44 -15.97
CA ALA A 132 -7.84 13.03 -15.56
C ALA A 132 -8.91 13.94 -16.19
N LYS A 133 -9.90 13.31 -16.83
CA LYS A 133 -11.03 13.98 -17.48
C LYS A 133 -12.17 14.27 -16.50
N VAL A 134 -12.34 13.37 -15.53
CA VAL A 134 -13.38 13.44 -14.51
C VAL A 134 -12.76 13.16 -13.14
N ILE A 135 -13.25 13.86 -12.11
CA ILE A 135 -13.01 13.51 -10.70
C ILE A 135 -14.33 13.06 -10.11
N VAL A 136 -14.36 11.87 -9.51
CA VAL A 136 -15.47 11.38 -8.67
C VAL A 136 -15.01 11.44 -7.22
N VAL A 137 -15.72 12.18 -6.38
CA VAL A 137 -15.31 12.47 -5.00
C VAL A 137 -16.45 12.28 -4.01
N ALA A 138 -16.15 11.71 -2.84
CA ALA A 138 -17.09 11.72 -1.71
C ALA A 138 -17.23 13.15 -1.15
N ALA A 139 -18.46 13.57 -0.83
CA ALA A 139 -18.75 14.92 -0.33
C ALA A 139 -17.88 15.33 0.87
N ALA A 140 -17.58 14.40 1.77
CA ALA A 140 -16.70 14.64 2.91
C ALA A 140 -15.26 15.08 2.55
N PHE A 141 -14.83 14.87 1.29
CA PHE A 141 -13.48 15.22 0.81
C PHE A 141 -13.51 16.23 -0.34
N LEU A 142 -14.67 16.86 -0.58
CA LEU A 142 -14.86 17.82 -1.67
C LEU A 142 -14.01 19.08 -1.47
N GLU A 143 -13.81 19.55 -0.25
CA GLU A 143 -13.05 20.78 0.05
C GLU A 143 -11.66 20.76 -0.58
N GLY A 144 -10.93 19.63 -0.48
CA GLY A 144 -9.62 19.49 -1.09
C GLY A 144 -9.64 19.63 -2.61
N VAL A 145 -10.67 19.06 -3.28
CA VAL A 145 -10.87 19.20 -4.73
C VAL A 145 -11.23 20.64 -5.11
N SER A 146 -12.11 21.29 -4.34
CA SER A 146 -12.52 22.68 -4.56
C SER A 146 -11.32 23.64 -4.48
N LYS A 147 -10.42 23.44 -3.52
CA LYS A 147 -9.17 24.21 -3.39
C LYS A 147 -8.18 23.90 -4.53
N ALA A 148 -8.16 22.69 -5.05
CA ALA A 148 -7.32 22.31 -6.18
C ALA A 148 -7.84 22.82 -7.53
N ARG A 149 -9.17 23.09 -7.64
CA ARG A 149 -9.88 23.38 -8.89
C ARG A 149 -9.22 24.45 -9.78
N PRO A 150 -8.69 25.58 -9.26
CA PRO A 150 -8.00 26.58 -10.10
C PRO A 150 -6.77 26.05 -10.85
N ASN A 151 -6.17 24.97 -10.35
CA ASN A 151 -4.95 24.36 -10.90
C ASN A 151 -5.21 23.08 -11.72
N LEU A 152 -6.48 22.66 -11.89
CA LEU A 152 -6.87 21.51 -12.72
C LEU A 152 -6.88 21.90 -14.19
N LYS A 153 -6.02 21.27 -15.00
CA LYS A 153 -5.86 21.62 -16.43
C LYS A 153 -6.73 20.78 -17.35
N THR A 154 -6.97 19.50 -17.01
CA THR A 154 -7.61 18.51 -17.88
C THR A 154 -9.01 18.11 -17.44
N VAL A 155 -9.34 18.33 -16.17
CA VAL A 155 -10.62 17.94 -15.57
C VAL A 155 -11.76 18.78 -16.12
N LYS A 156 -12.74 18.11 -16.72
CA LYS A 156 -13.94 18.73 -17.28
C LYS A 156 -15.13 18.67 -16.32
N HIS A 157 -15.22 17.61 -15.53
CA HIS A 157 -16.34 17.37 -14.64
C HIS A 157 -15.86 16.90 -13.26
N VAL A 158 -16.54 17.38 -12.23
CA VAL A 158 -16.41 16.87 -10.85
C VAL A 158 -17.77 16.34 -10.44
N ILE A 159 -17.83 15.05 -10.09
CA ILE A 159 -19.00 14.31 -9.67
C ILE A 159 -18.89 14.05 -8.17
N VAL A 160 -19.89 14.43 -7.40
CA VAL A 160 -19.91 14.33 -5.93
C VAL A 160 -20.97 13.32 -5.51
N PHE A 161 -20.60 12.35 -4.69
CA PHE A 161 -21.54 11.42 -4.07
C PHE A 161 -21.64 11.62 -2.54
N GLY A 162 -22.81 11.31 -1.98
CA GLY A 162 -23.09 11.44 -0.55
C GLY A 162 -23.26 12.88 -0.07
N GLY A 163 -23.52 13.82 -1.01
CA GLY A 163 -23.89 15.21 -0.73
C GLY A 163 -25.36 15.48 -1.07
N GLN A 164 -25.89 16.62 -0.62
CA GLN A 164 -27.23 17.06 -1.03
C GLN A 164 -27.16 17.56 -2.49
N PRO A 165 -27.98 17.03 -3.41
CA PRO A 165 -27.89 17.34 -4.84
C PRO A 165 -27.95 18.84 -5.15
N GLU A 166 -28.82 19.59 -4.48
CA GLU A 166 -28.99 21.04 -4.66
C GLU A 166 -27.73 21.83 -4.26
N GLU A 167 -27.08 21.44 -3.15
CA GLU A 167 -25.85 22.06 -2.68
C GLU A 167 -24.67 21.78 -3.60
N VAL A 168 -24.63 20.56 -4.15
CA VAL A 168 -23.61 20.15 -5.15
C VAL A 168 -23.76 20.97 -6.43
N LYS A 169 -24.99 21.09 -6.95
CA LYS A 169 -25.29 21.88 -8.16
C LYS A 169 -25.02 23.38 -7.98
N ALA A 170 -25.33 23.92 -6.80
CA ALA A 170 -25.08 25.32 -6.50
C ALA A 170 -23.58 25.71 -6.63
N GLN A 171 -22.67 24.72 -6.49
CA GLN A 171 -21.23 24.87 -6.71
C GLN A 171 -20.80 24.63 -8.16
N GLY A 172 -21.74 24.41 -9.09
CA GLY A 172 -21.46 24.06 -10.49
C GLY A 172 -20.84 22.66 -10.64
N LEU A 173 -21.22 21.73 -9.77
CA LEU A 173 -20.76 20.34 -9.75
C LEU A 173 -21.90 19.40 -10.10
N LEU A 174 -21.60 18.11 -10.35
CA LEU A 174 -22.57 17.09 -10.72
C LEU A 174 -22.88 16.18 -9.53
N SER A 175 -24.17 15.96 -9.23
CA SER A 175 -24.59 14.98 -8.23
C SER A 175 -24.50 13.57 -8.83
N TYR A 176 -23.79 12.68 -8.15
CA TYR A 176 -23.67 11.27 -8.50
C TYR A 176 -25.05 10.60 -8.52
N GLU A 177 -25.84 10.84 -7.47
CA GLU A 177 -27.14 10.21 -7.28
C GLU A 177 -28.09 10.55 -8.43
N GLU A 178 -28.19 11.81 -8.83
CA GLU A 178 -29.00 12.23 -9.97
C GLU A 178 -28.47 11.70 -11.30
N LEU A 179 -27.13 11.69 -11.48
CA LEU A 179 -26.54 11.18 -12.71
C LEU A 179 -26.87 9.71 -12.96
N VAL A 180 -26.95 8.88 -11.91
CA VAL A 180 -27.21 7.44 -12.05
C VAL A 180 -28.67 7.06 -11.94
N GLU A 181 -29.55 7.95 -11.50
CA GLU A 181 -30.95 7.65 -11.16
C GLU A 181 -31.68 6.95 -12.29
N ASN A 182 -31.65 7.55 -13.47
CA ASN A 182 -32.38 7.08 -14.65
C ASN A 182 -31.50 6.33 -15.67
N GLU A 183 -30.29 5.95 -15.27
CA GLU A 183 -29.40 5.22 -16.18
C GLU A 183 -29.75 3.74 -16.26
N SER A 184 -29.49 3.17 -17.43
CA SER A 184 -29.68 1.74 -17.67
C SER A 184 -28.74 0.91 -16.77
N PRO A 185 -29.23 -0.15 -16.12
CA PRO A 185 -28.38 -1.11 -15.43
C PRO A 185 -27.64 -2.07 -16.37
N ALA A 186 -27.81 -1.95 -17.70
CA ALA A 186 -27.10 -2.71 -18.72
C ALA A 186 -26.06 -1.83 -19.42
N LEU A 187 -24.86 -2.36 -19.59
CA LEU A 187 -23.75 -1.72 -20.29
C LEU A 187 -22.84 -2.80 -20.88
N ASP A 188 -22.62 -2.74 -22.19
CA ASP A 188 -21.69 -3.64 -22.86
C ASP A 188 -20.24 -3.28 -22.52
N PRO A 189 -19.37 -4.30 -22.24
CA PRO A 189 -17.98 -4.06 -21.90
C PRO A 189 -17.17 -3.64 -23.13
N VAL A 190 -16.36 -2.62 -22.98
CA VAL A 190 -15.33 -2.26 -23.96
C VAL A 190 -14.09 -3.09 -23.68
N ARG A 191 -13.85 -4.11 -24.51
CA ARG A 191 -12.68 -4.99 -24.39
C ARG A 191 -11.48 -4.36 -25.05
N ARG A 192 -10.33 -4.44 -24.37
CA ARG A 192 -9.05 -3.91 -24.83
C ARG A 192 -7.97 -4.99 -24.76
N PRO A 193 -6.81 -4.80 -25.43
CA PRO A 193 -5.69 -5.70 -25.24
C PRO A 193 -5.42 -5.91 -23.73
N ARG A 194 -5.14 -7.13 -23.33
CA ARG A 194 -4.94 -7.48 -21.90
C ARG A 194 -3.82 -6.67 -21.23
N THR A 195 -2.86 -6.17 -22.02
CA THR A 195 -1.77 -5.28 -21.60
C THR A 195 -2.14 -3.80 -21.68
N ALA A 196 -3.42 -3.44 -21.88
CA ALA A 196 -3.88 -2.06 -21.80
C ALA A 196 -3.81 -1.57 -20.34
N VAL A 197 -3.40 -0.32 -20.14
CA VAL A 197 -3.46 0.32 -18.83
C VAL A 197 -4.91 0.47 -18.40
N SER A 198 -5.23 0.00 -17.21
CA SER A 198 -6.57 0.07 -16.61
C SER A 198 -6.58 0.79 -15.25
N VAL A 199 -5.45 0.81 -14.55
CA VAL A 199 -5.33 1.45 -13.24
C VAL A 199 -4.04 2.26 -13.18
N LEU A 200 -4.10 3.48 -12.64
CA LEU A 200 -2.94 4.26 -12.24
C LEU A 200 -2.94 4.40 -10.71
N LEU A 201 -1.96 3.81 -10.05
CA LEU A 201 -1.76 3.97 -8.62
C LEU A 201 -0.62 4.96 -8.36
N TYR A 202 -0.84 5.92 -7.47
CA TYR A 202 0.15 6.92 -7.14
C TYR A 202 0.84 6.61 -5.82
N THR A 203 2.17 6.50 -5.85
CA THR A 203 3.00 6.29 -4.66
C THR A 203 3.49 7.64 -4.13
N SER A 204 3.50 7.79 -2.80
CA SER A 204 4.22 8.87 -2.15
C SER A 204 5.72 8.63 -2.32
N GLY A 205 6.34 9.30 -3.28
CA GLY A 205 7.79 9.26 -3.42
C GLY A 205 8.47 9.83 -2.17
N THR A 206 9.56 9.22 -1.71
CA THR A 206 10.37 9.70 -0.58
C THR A 206 11.01 11.07 -0.83
N THR A 207 11.06 11.50 -2.08
CA THR A 207 11.81 12.68 -2.53
C THR A 207 11.00 13.73 -3.28
N GLY A 208 9.65 13.69 -3.32
CA GLY A 208 8.89 14.66 -4.11
C GLY A 208 7.40 14.36 -4.24
N MET A 209 6.81 14.87 -5.31
CA MET A 209 5.40 14.68 -5.64
C MET A 209 5.07 13.21 -5.94
N PRO A 210 3.80 12.78 -5.74
CA PRO A 210 3.37 11.42 -6.02
C PRO A 210 3.65 10.98 -7.46
N LYS A 211 4.12 9.73 -7.63
CA LYS A 211 4.47 9.12 -8.92
C LYS A 211 3.44 8.08 -9.31
N GLY A 212 2.94 8.15 -10.54
CA GLY A 212 1.98 7.18 -11.09
C GLY A 212 2.68 5.90 -11.53
N THR A 213 2.12 4.75 -11.16
CA THR A 213 2.49 3.42 -11.65
C THR A 213 1.38 2.91 -12.55
N ALA A 214 1.73 2.44 -13.75
CA ALA A 214 0.76 1.97 -14.73
C ALA A 214 0.52 0.47 -14.59
N HIS A 215 -0.73 0.07 -14.31
CA HIS A 215 -1.14 -1.31 -14.15
C HIS A 215 -2.03 -1.77 -15.28
N TYR A 216 -1.81 -2.98 -15.77
CA TYR A 216 -2.48 -3.52 -16.93
C TYR A 216 -3.80 -4.21 -16.57
N MET A 217 -4.68 -4.30 -17.55
CA MET A 217 -6.03 -4.85 -17.39
C MET A 217 -5.99 -6.31 -16.89
N GLU A 218 -5.03 -7.11 -17.36
CA GLU A 218 -4.84 -8.49 -16.93
C GLU A 218 -4.43 -8.63 -15.45
N GLU A 219 -3.84 -7.59 -14.83
CA GLU A 219 -3.41 -7.66 -13.43
C GLU A 219 -4.59 -7.78 -12.45
N ALA A 220 -5.79 -7.36 -12.88
CA ALA A 220 -7.03 -7.63 -12.15
C ALA A 220 -7.37 -9.12 -12.04
N LEU A 221 -6.79 -9.96 -12.89
CA LEU A 221 -6.92 -11.43 -12.86
C LEU A 221 -5.66 -12.08 -12.28
N ILE A 222 -4.48 -11.57 -12.64
CA ILE A 222 -3.18 -12.11 -12.20
C ILE A 222 -3.07 -12.12 -10.68
N VAL A 223 -3.39 -11.01 -10.01
CA VAL A 223 -3.27 -10.91 -8.55
C VAL A 223 -4.20 -11.90 -7.84
N PRO A 224 -5.48 -12.04 -8.20
CA PRO A 224 -6.31 -13.12 -7.68
C PRO A 224 -5.77 -14.52 -7.98
N ASP A 225 -5.39 -14.81 -9.23
CA ASP A 225 -4.99 -16.15 -9.67
C ASP A 225 -3.58 -16.56 -9.16
N THR A 226 -2.79 -15.61 -8.63
CA THR A 226 -1.54 -15.86 -7.89
C THR A 226 -1.81 -15.86 -6.39
N PHE A 227 -1.79 -14.70 -5.74
CA PHE A 227 -1.87 -14.59 -4.29
C PHE A 227 -3.24 -14.98 -3.73
N GLY A 228 -4.33 -14.62 -4.40
CA GLY A 228 -5.67 -15.02 -3.98
C GLY A 228 -5.85 -16.53 -3.96
N LYS A 229 -5.40 -17.21 -5.01
CA LYS A 229 -5.49 -18.67 -5.14
C LYS A 229 -4.46 -19.39 -4.27
N TYR A 230 -3.18 -19.15 -4.47
CA TYR A 230 -2.10 -19.90 -3.82
C TYR A 230 -1.78 -19.43 -2.40
N GLY A 231 -2.05 -18.15 -2.09
CA GLY A 231 -1.90 -17.60 -0.75
C GLY A 231 -3.14 -17.80 0.10
N TRP A 232 -4.22 -17.10 -0.22
CA TRP A 232 -5.44 -17.14 0.60
C TRP A 232 -6.31 -18.37 0.35
N ASN A 233 -6.13 -19.06 -0.76
CA ASN A 233 -7.00 -20.17 -1.20
C ASN A 233 -8.47 -19.73 -1.18
N VAL A 234 -8.77 -18.65 -1.89
CA VAL A 234 -10.09 -17.99 -1.88
C VAL A 234 -11.11 -18.85 -2.59
N GLY A 235 -12.23 -19.07 -1.93
CA GLY A 235 -13.43 -19.70 -2.48
C GLY A 235 -14.63 -18.77 -2.49
N PRO A 236 -15.75 -19.21 -3.13
CA PRO A 236 -16.93 -18.36 -3.30
C PRO A 236 -17.66 -18.04 -1.99
N ASP A 237 -17.39 -18.74 -0.90
CA ASP A 237 -18.02 -18.51 0.39
C ASP A 237 -17.21 -17.60 1.30
N ASP A 238 -16.02 -17.18 0.85
CA ASP A 238 -15.19 -16.27 1.63
C ASP A 238 -15.73 -14.86 1.69
N ILE A 239 -15.44 -14.21 2.81
CA ILE A 239 -15.66 -12.79 3.04
C ILE A 239 -14.32 -12.17 3.37
N ILE A 240 -13.84 -11.32 2.46
CA ILE A 240 -12.52 -10.73 2.53
C ILE A 240 -12.63 -9.29 3.04
N CYS A 241 -11.86 -8.96 4.06
CA CYS A 241 -11.84 -7.65 4.69
C CYS A 241 -10.42 -7.10 4.76
N GLY A 242 -10.29 -5.78 4.63
CA GLY A 242 -9.05 -5.08 4.89
C GLY A 242 -9.28 -3.58 5.02
N PRO A 243 -8.67 -2.94 6.05
CA PRO A 243 -8.82 -1.50 6.29
C PRO A 243 -8.00 -0.63 5.33
N ALA A 244 -7.10 -1.23 4.53
CA ALA A 244 -6.29 -0.47 3.58
C ALA A 244 -7.18 0.23 2.54
N PRO A 245 -6.95 1.54 2.26
CA PRO A 245 -7.73 2.28 1.26
C PRO A 245 -7.59 1.69 -0.15
N ILE A 246 -8.68 1.74 -0.93
CA ILE A 246 -8.70 1.34 -2.35
C ILE A 246 -7.66 2.11 -3.19
N SER A 247 -7.17 3.24 -2.73
CA SER A 247 -6.11 4.03 -3.38
C SER A 247 -4.70 3.46 -3.23
N LEU A 248 -4.54 2.42 -2.44
CA LEU A 248 -3.28 1.67 -2.29
C LEU A 248 -3.39 0.33 -3.02
N ALA A 249 -2.30 -0.18 -3.57
CA ALA A 249 -2.26 -1.49 -4.22
C ALA A 249 -2.82 -2.60 -3.33
N ALA A 250 -2.47 -2.58 -2.03
CA ALA A 250 -2.98 -3.53 -1.05
C ALA A 250 -4.51 -3.46 -0.90
N GLY A 251 -5.07 -2.26 -0.70
CA GLY A 251 -6.52 -2.08 -0.58
C GLY A 251 -7.24 -2.39 -1.89
N TYR A 252 -6.70 -1.91 -3.03
CA TYR A 252 -7.26 -2.19 -4.35
C TYR A 252 -7.38 -3.70 -4.61
N SER A 253 -6.31 -4.44 -4.39
CA SER A 253 -6.30 -5.89 -4.59
C SER A 253 -7.25 -6.60 -3.62
N THR A 254 -7.26 -6.20 -2.35
CA THR A 254 -8.07 -6.85 -1.31
C THR A 254 -9.58 -6.66 -1.51
N VAL A 255 -10.04 -5.46 -1.91
CA VAL A 255 -11.48 -5.14 -1.95
C VAL A 255 -12.04 -4.90 -3.35
N ALA A 256 -11.21 -4.76 -4.39
CA ALA A 256 -11.69 -4.47 -5.75
C ALA A 256 -11.32 -5.53 -6.80
N THR A 257 -10.50 -6.54 -6.48
CA THR A 257 -10.16 -7.59 -7.45
C THR A 257 -10.30 -9.01 -6.89
N ILE A 258 -9.57 -9.37 -5.84
CA ILE A 258 -9.48 -10.76 -5.35
C ILE A 258 -10.86 -11.36 -5.04
N PRO A 259 -11.76 -10.72 -4.27
CA PRO A 259 -13.05 -11.34 -3.94
C PRO A 259 -13.85 -11.72 -5.19
N PHE A 260 -13.91 -10.81 -6.15
CA PHE A 260 -14.80 -10.92 -7.30
C PHE A 260 -14.34 -11.94 -8.33
N ARG A 261 -13.05 -12.27 -8.38
CA ARG A 261 -12.53 -13.34 -9.24
C ARG A 261 -13.10 -14.71 -8.86
N PHE A 262 -13.33 -14.93 -7.57
CA PHE A 262 -13.77 -16.22 -7.03
C PHE A 262 -15.26 -16.28 -6.66
N GLY A 263 -16.00 -15.20 -6.84
CA GLY A 263 -17.41 -15.12 -6.41
C GLY A 263 -17.58 -14.96 -4.90
N ALA A 264 -16.53 -14.52 -4.20
CA ALA A 264 -16.49 -14.17 -2.78
C ALA A 264 -17.04 -12.76 -2.53
N ALA A 265 -17.12 -12.35 -1.26
CA ALA A 265 -17.60 -11.02 -0.89
C ALA A 265 -16.47 -10.13 -0.35
N ALA A 266 -16.53 -8.83 -0.66
CA ALA A 266 -15.71 -7.80 -0.04
C ALA A 266 -16.46 -7.17 1.15
N SER A 267 -15.84 -7.15 2.32
CA SER A 267 -16.33 -6.45 3.51
C SER A 267 -15.60 -5.13 3.65
N LEU A 268 -16.31 -4.01 3.58
CA LEU A 268 -15.74 -2.67 3.52
C LEU A 268 -15.67 -2.02 4.90
N ILE A 269 -14.58 -1.30 5.15
CA ILE A 269 -14.38 -0.45 6.31
C ILE A 269 -14.05 0.96 5.82
N PRO A 270 -14.97 1.93 5.95
CA PRO A 270 -14.74 3.31 5.51
C PRO A 270 -13.71 4.06 6.35
N LYS A 271 -13.67 3.75 7.65
CA LYS A 271 -12.75 4.33 8.62
C LYS A 271 -12.27 3.26 9.58
N PHE A 272 -10.97 3.09 9.67
CA PHE A 272 -10.36 2.14 10.60
C PHE A 272 -10.40 2.66 12.04
N THR A 273 -10.94 1.85 12.94
CA THR A 273 -10.62 1.79 14.37
C THR A 273 -10.52 0.31 14.75
N PRO A 274 -9.79 -0.05 15.81
CA PRO A 274 -9.71 -1.45 16.26
C PRO A 274 -11.09 -2.06 16.51
N GLU A 275 -11.97 -1.33 17.21
CA GLU A 275 -13.32 -1.75 17.55
C GLU A 275 -14.17 -1.98 16.30
N ALA A 276 -14.16 -1.02 15.36
CA ALA A 276 -14.90 -1.16 14.10
C ALA A 276 -14.42 -2.36 13.28
N LEU A 277 -13.12 -2.70 13.33
CA LEU A 277 -12.60 -3.88 12.65
C LEU A 277 -13.06 -5.16 13.36
N PHE A 278 -12.99 -5.25 14.68
CA PHE A 278 -13.52 -6.39 15.44
C PHE A 278 -15.02 -6.60 15.20
N GLU A 279 -15.82 -5.54 15.27
CA GLU A 279 -17.27 -5.57 15.00
C GLU A 279 -17.56 -6.05 13.59
N THR A 280 -16.80 -5.56 12.60
CA THR A 280 -16.94 -5.99 11.19
C THR A 280 -16.59 -7.46 11.02
N ILE A 281 -15.51 -7.95 11.64
CA ILE A 281 -15.13 -9.38 11.58
C ILE A 281 -16.26 -10.25 12.13
N GLN A 282 -16.77 -9.91 13.31
CA GLN A 282 -17.82 -10.66 13.96
C GLN A 282 -19.15 -10.63 13.20
N SER A 283 -19.62 -9.43 12.82
CA SER A 283 -20.95 -9.23 12.22
C SER A 283 -21.02 -9.78 10.79
N HIS A 284 -19.99 -9.57 10.00
CA HIS A 284 -19.93 -10.06 8.63
C HIS A 284 -19.46 -11.52 8.52
N LYS A 285 -18.91 -12.10 9.60
CA LYS A 285 -18.24 -13.41 9.59
C LYS A 285 -17.10 -13.43 8.58
N VAL A 286 -16.20 -12.45 8.71
CA VAL A 286 -15.02 -12.32 7.85
C VAL A 286 -14.15 -13.59 7.95
N THR A 287 -13.74 -14.12 6.81
CA THR A 287 -12.92 -15.33 6.72
C THR A 287 -11.46 -15.05 6.41
N VAL A 288 -11.20 -13.95 5.68
CA VAL A 288 -9.85 -13.50 5.31
C VAL A 288 -9.67 -12.04 5.71
N LEU A 289 -8.67 -11.77 6.55
CA LEU A 289 -8.28 -10.43 6.95
C LEU A 289 -6.92 -10.07 6.37
N SER A 290 -6.85 -8.97 5.62
CA SER A 290 -5.60 -8.38 5.14
C SER A 290 -5.42 -7.00 5.77
N ALA A 291 -4.49 -6.87 6.71
CA ALA A 291 -4.27 -5.63 7.43
C ALA A 291 -2.78 -5.31 7.59
N LEU A 292 -2.47 -4.04 7.86
CA LEU A 292 -1.10 -3.66 8.20
C LEU A 292 -0.75 -4.12 9.62
N PRO A 293 0.50 -4.46 9.92
CA PRO A 293 0.98 -4.77 11.27
C PRO A 293 0.57 -3.73 12.32
N THR A 294 0.55 -2.44 11.99
CA THR A 294 0.04 -1.39 12.88
C THR A 294 -1.43 -1.61 13.27
N ALA A 295 -2.27 -2.13 12.38
CA ALA A 295 -3.67 -2.42 12.73
C ALA A 295 -3.74 -3.56 13.77
N TYR A 296 -2.96 -4.62 13.62
CA TYR A 296 -2.86 -5.69 14.61
C TYR A 296 -2.35 -5.19 15.96
N ARG A 297 -1.31 -4.32 15.98
CA ARG A 297 -0.83 -3.69 17.23
C ARG A 297 -1.95 -2.93 17.94
N LYS A 298 -2.68 -2.09 17.22
CA LYS A 298 -3.81 -1.33 17.78
C LYS A 298 -4.95 -2.23 18.26
N MET A 299 -5.23 -3.32 17.58
CA MET A 299 -6.20 -4.31 18.03
C MET A 299 -5.75 -5.01 19.33
N LEU A 300 -4.46 -5.26 19.49
CA LEU A 300 -3.88 -5.80 20.74
C LEU A 300 -3.98 -4.81 21.92
N GLU A 301 -4.13 -3.52 21.69
CA GLU A 301 -4.31 -2.51 22.74
C GLU A 301 -5.74 -2.50 23.31
N VAL A 302 -6.74 -3.11 22.63
CA VAL A 302 -8.14 -3.13 23.11
C VAL A 302 -8.27 -4.13 24.26
N PRO A 303 -8.61 -3.66 25.49
CA PRO A 303 -8.69 -4.55 26.65
C PRO A 303 -9.81 -5.59 26.53
N GLY A 304 -9.50 -6.86 26.82
CA GLY A 304 -10.50 -7.93 26.85
C GLY A 304 -11.15 -8.27 25.52
N ALA A 305 -10.57 -7.85 24.38
CA ALA A 305 -11.14 -8.07 23.04
C ALA A 305 -11.37 -9.56 22.74
N GLU A 306 -10.52 -10.45 23.25
CA GLU A 306 -10.62 -11.90 23.08
C GLU A 306 -11.88 -12.51 23.72
N ASN A 307 -12.50 -11.80 24.66
CA ASN A 307 -13.74 -12.21 25.32
C ASN A 307 -14.98 -11.44 24.82
N GLN A 308 -14.77 -10.34 24.10
CA GLN A 308 -15.84 -9.43 23.64
C GLN A 308 -16.24 -9.72 22.20
N TYR A 309 -15.30 -10.19 21.36
CA TYR A 309 -15.52 -10.35 19.93
C TYR A 309 -15.28 -11.79 19.46
N ASP A 310 -16.17 -12.28 18.63
CA ASP A 310 -16.03 -13.60 17.99
C ASP A 310 -15.20 -13.51 16.69
N LEU A 311 -13.97 -14.00 16.73
CA LEU A 311 -13.06 -14.06 15.59
C LEU A 311 -12.98 -15.46 14.97
N SER A 312 -13.84 -16.40 15.37
CA SER A 312 -13.78 -17.82 14.96
C SER A 312 -13.98 -18.04 13.46
N SER A 313 -14.57 -17.08 12.75
CA SER A 313 -14.73 -17.13 11.29
C SER A 313 -13.43 -16.91 10.53
N LEU A 314 -12.43 -16.27 11.13
CA LEU A 314 -11.15 -15.97 10.48
C LEU A 314 -10.35 -17.28 10.25
N ARG A 315 -10.05 -17.58 8.99
CA ARG A 315 -9.21 -18.71 8.60
C ARG A 315 -7.83 -18.30 8.08
N VAL A 316 -7.69 -17.04 7.63
CA VAL A 316 -6.44 -16.46 7.14
C VAL A 316 -6.33 -15.02 7.59
N LEU A 317 -5.23 -14.68 8.24
CA LEU A 317 -4.85 -13.32 8.57
C LEU A 317 -3.50 -13.02 7.92
N THR A 318 -3.42 -11.93 7.17
CA THR A 318 -2.16 -11.50 6.54
C THR A 318 -1.76 -10.10 6.98
N GLY A 319 -0.46 -9.92 7.26
CA GLY A 319 0.19 -8.64 7.48
C GLY A 319 1.02 -8.25 6.26
N GLY A 320 1.12 -6.95 5.97
CA GLY A 320 1.97 -6.48 4.88
C GLY A 320 1.98 -4.96 4.76
N GLY A 321 2.91 -4.43 3.94
CA GLY A 321 3.09 -2.99 3.77
C GLY A 321 4.03 -2.33 4.78
N GLU A 322 4.28 -2.96 5.89
CA GLU A 322 5.32 -2.69 6.89
C GLU A 322 5.74 -4.03 7.54
N SER A 323 6.85 -4.04 8.27
CA SER A 323 7.35 -5.26 8.91
C SER A 323 6.46 -5.70 10.08
N LEU A 324 6.11 -6.98 10.10
CA LEU A 324 5.44 -7.63 11.23
C LEU A 324 6.50 -8.08 12.23
N THR A 325 6.61 -7.36 13.35
CA THR A 325 7.59 -7.73 14.37
C THR A 325 7.27 -9.10 14.99
N ALA A 326 8.30 -9.85 15.35
CA ALA A 326 8.13 -11.12 16.03
C ALA A 326 7.27 -10.97 17.31
N LYS A 327 7.44 -9.85 18.03
CA LYS A 327 6.63 -9.54 19.21
C LYS A 327 5.13 -9.42 18.87
N THR A 328 4.77 -8.62 17.87
CA THR A 328 3.35 -8.45 17.47
C THR A 328 2.72 -9.79 17.07
N TYR A 329 3.45 -10.61 16.31
CA TYR A 329 3.01 -11.95 15.94
C TYR A 329 2.78 -12.86 17.17
N LEU A 330 3.76 -12.92 18.09
CA LEU A 330 3.67 -13.76 19.29
C LEU A 330 2.55 -13.31 20.24
N ASP A 331 2.40 -12.01 20.46
CA ASP A 331 1.34 -11.43 21.30
C ASP A 331 -0.05 -11.76 20.72
N TRP A 332 -0.21 -11.62 19.39
CA TRP A 332 -1.47 -11.99 18.72
C TRP A 332 -1.78 -13.46 18.86
N LYS A 333 -0.80 -14.32 18.59
CA LYS A 333 -0.95 -15.76 18.69
C LYS A 333 -1.29 -16.21 20.12
N ALA A 334 -0.62 -15.64 21.12
CA ALA A 334 -0.87 -15.92 22.52
C ALA A 334 -2.30 -15.52 22.95
N ARG A 335 -2.80 -14.37 22.42
CA ARG A 335 -4.08 -13.81 22.83
C ARG A 335 -5.27 -14.37 22.07
N PHE A 336 -5.16 -14.54 20.75
CA PHE A 336 -6.26 -14.95 19.87
C PHE A 336 -6.10 -16.37 19.30
N GLY A 337 -4.96 -17.02 19.48
CA GLY A 337 -4.70 -18.38 19.01
C GLY A 337 -4.48 -18.51 17.50
N GLN A 338 -4.44 -17.41 16.76
CA GLN A 338 -4.38 -17.38 15.30
C GLN A 338 -3.00 -17.00 14.78
N GLU A 339 -2.65 -17.49 13.58
CA GLU A 339 -1.43 -17.12 12.87
C GLU A 339 -1.64 -15.87 12.03
N ILE A 340 -0.70 -14.92 12.06
CA ILE A 340 -0.61 -13.83 11.07
C ILE A 340 0.50 -14.20 10.10
N TYR A 341 0.15 -14.33 8.83
CA TYR A 341 1.11 -14.57 7.74
C TYR A 341 1.61 -13.24 7.21
N GLU A 342 2.91 -13.07 7.11
CA GLU A 342 3.49 -11.85 6.57
C GLU A 342 3.55 -11.90 5.04
N GLY A 343 3.44 -10.72 4.39
CA GLY A 343 3.55 -10.58 2.95
C GLY A 343 4.30 -9.31 2.56
N LEU A 344 5.24 -9.47 1.61
CA LEU A 344 5.93 -8.36 0.97
C LEU A 344 5.36 -8.12 -0.42
N GLY A 345 4.94 -6.91 -0.65
CA GLY A 345 4.48 -6.41 -1.93
C GLY A 345 4.88 -4.96 -2.15
N THR A 346 4.86 -4.53 -3.39
CA THR A 346 5.06 -3.11 -3.75
C THR A 346 3.98 -2.65 -4.70
N THR A 347 3.81 -1.34 -4.80
CA THR A 347 2.88 -0.79 -5.79
C THR A 347 3.32 -1.15 -7.20
N GLU A 348 4.63 -1.15 -7.47
CA GLU A 348 5.20 -1.49 -8.77
C GLU A 348 4.93 -2.94 -9.19
N MET A 349 4.75 -3.86 -8.22
CA MET A 349 4.38 -5.27 -8.45
C MET A 349 2.87 -5.52 -8.27
N MET A 350 2.07 -4.49 -8.12
CA MET A 350 0.62 -4.46 -7.89
C MET A 350 0.18 -5.03 -6.54
N TYR A 351 0.82 -6.07 -6.01
CA TYR A 351 0.45 -6.69 -4.73
C TYR A 351 1.61 -7.51 -4.14
N VAL A 352 1.26 -8.51 -3.36
CA VAL A 352 2.19 -9.39 -2.64
C VAL A 352 2.80 -10.42 -3.59
N PHE A 353 4.13 -10.52 -3.60
CA PHE A 353 4.89 -11.50 -4.38
C PHE A 353 5.82 -12.38 -3.53
N VAL A 354 5.94 -12.11 -2.21
CA VAL A 354 6.58 -12.97 -1.20
C VAL A 354 5.66 -13.09 0.00
N SER A 355 5.43 -14.29 0.53
CA SER A 355 4.61 -14.47 1.74
C SER A 355 4.81 -15.84 2.39
N SER A 356 4.69 -15.88 3.72
CA SER A 356 4.63 -17.12 4.48
C SER A 356 3.30 -17.86 4.35
N VAL A 357 2.24 -17.17 3.85
CA VAL A 357 0.92 -17.80 3.67
C VAL A 357 0.93 -18.90 2.61
N VAL A 358 1.85 -18.83 1.65
CA VAL A 358 2.00 -19.85 0.59
C VAL A 358 2.40 -21.21 1.16
N THR A 359 3.33 -21.21 2.10
CA THR A 359 3.83 -22.43 2.75
C THR A 359 3.02 -22.86 3.97
N ARG A 360 2.12 -21.97 4.47
CA ARG A 360 1.40 -22.16 5.74
C ARG A 360 2.32 -22.37 6.95
N LYS A 361 3.59 -21.96 6.84
CA LYS A 361 4.58 -22.06 7.91
C LYS A 361 5.10 -20.66 8.23
N VAL A 362 4.86 -20.21 9.45
CA VAL A 362 5.37 -18.93 9.93
C VAL A 362 6.71 -19.14 10.63
N LYS A 363 7.72 -18.38 10.22
CA LYS A 363 8.96 -18.16 10.95
C LYS A 363 8.92 -16.74 11.48
N PRO A 364 8.78 -16.49 12.80
CA PRO A 364 8.69 -15.15 13.35
C PRO A 364 9.87 -14.27 12.91
N GLY A 365 9.59 -13.08 12.33
CA GLY A 365 10.59 -12.18 11.78
C GLY A 365 11.03 -12.48 10.35
N ALA A 366 10.48 -13.53 9.70
CA ALA A 366 10.67 -13.79 8.29
C ALA A 366 9.36 -13.60 7.51
N ILE A 367 9.46 -12.98 6.34
CA ILE A 367 8.30 -12.67 5.49
C ILE A 367 7.74 -13.95 4.84
N GLY A 368 8.62 -14.81 4.30
CA GLY A 368 8.22 -16.02 3.60
C GLY A 368 8.99 -16.28 2.32
N THR A 369 8.36 -17.01 1.41
CA THR A 369 8.92 -17.42 0.11
C THR A 369 8.19 -16.74 -1.05
N ALA A 370 8.71 -16.87 -2.27
CA ALA A 370 8.04 -16.35 -3.48
C ALA A 370 6.64 -16.95 -3.64
N VAL A 371 5.69 -16.10 -4.00
CA VAL A 371 4.34 -16.52 -4.40
C VAL A 371 4.43 -17.22 -5.77
N PRO A 372 3.71 -18.33 -5.99
CA PRO A 372 3.68 -18.99 -7.30
C PRO A 372 3.41 -18.01 -8.45
N GLY A 373 4.21 -18.14 -9.51
CA GLY A 373 4.22 -17.20 -10.65
C GLY A 373 5.29 -16.12 -10.55
N TYR A 374 5.88 -15.89 -9.37
CA TYR A 374 6.97 -14.94 -9.16
C TYR A 374 8.31 -15.66 -8.93
N GLU A 375 9.37 -14.98 -9.31
CA GLU A 375 10.76 -15.33 -9.00
C GLU A 375 11.37 -14.20 -8.18
N ILE A 376 12.22 -14.57 -7.23
CA ILE A 376 12.98 -13.63 -6.40
C ILE A 376 14.45 -13.98 -6.45
N GLN A 377 15.28 -12.97 -6.28
CA GLN A 377 16.72 -13.10 -6.20
C GLN A 377 17.25 -12.07 -5.19
N VAL A 378 18.14 -12.52 -4.32
CA VAL A 378 18.88 -11.65 -3.42
C VAL A 378 20.28 -11.45 -3.98
N VAL A 379 20.70 -10.21 -4.18
CA VAL A 379 21.97 -9.88 -4.85
C VAL A 379 22.81 -9.01 -3.92
N THR A 380 24.04 -9.44 -3.65
CA THR A 380 25.00 -8.71 -2.81
C THR A 380 25.45 -7.41 -3.48
N GLU A 381 26.17 -6.56 -2.79
CA GLU A 381 26.69 -5.31 -3.38
C GLU A 381 27.72 -5.57 -4.48
N GLU A 382 28.45 -6.71 -4.41
CA GLU A 382 29.39 -7.13 -5.44
C GLU A 382 28.68 -7.66 -6.71
N GLY A 383 27.34 -7.66 -6.73
CA GLY A 383 26.54 -8.10 -7.85
C GLY A 383 26.40 -9.62 -7.98
N LYS A 384 26.73 -10.37 -6.93
CA LYS A 384 26.58 -11.84 -6.89
C LYS A 384 25.27 -12.25 -6.25
N VAL A 385 24.73 -13.40 -6.63
CA VAL A 385 23.59 -14.01 -5.91
C VAL A 385 24.05 -14.34 -4.49
N ALA A 386 23.31 -13.86 -3.51
CA ALA A 386 23.61 -14.03 -2.10
C ALA A 386 23.45 -15.50 -1.69
N LYS A 387 24.35 -15.98 -0.83
CA LYS A 387 24.19 -17.26 -0.14
C LYS A 387 23.24 -17.11 1.05
N PRO A 388 22.72 -18.24 1.58
CA PRO A 388 21.94 -18.19 2.81
C PRO A 388 22.65 -17.42 3.93
N GLY A 389 21.95 -16.48 4.56
CA GLY A 389 22.46 -15.61 5.61
C GLY A 389 23.16 -14.34 5.12
N GLU A 390 23.53 -14.22 3.84
CA GLU A 390 24.13 -13.02 3.30
C GLU A 390 23.10 -11.91 3.04
N LEU A 391 23.49 -10.69 3.35
CA LEU A 391 22.68 -9.49 3.10
C LEU A 391 22.77 -9.10 1.62
N GLY A 392 21.61 -8.84 1.00
CA GLY A 392 21.59 -8.34 -0.37
C GLY A 392 20.31 -7.55 -0.69
N ARG A 393 20.29 -6.97 -1.89
CA ARG A 393 19.13 -6.31 -2.44
C ARG A 393 18.14 -7.34 -3.00
N LEU A 394 16.86 -7.13 -2.73
CA LEU A 394 15.80 -7.98 -3.27
C LEU A 394 15.44 -7.56 -4.69
N TYR A 395 15.48 -8.50 -5.60
CA TYR A 395 14.97 -8.42 -6.96
C TYR A 395 13.79 -9.35 -7.12
N ALA A 396 12.77 -8.91 -7.86
CA ALA A 396 11.59 -9.71 -8.18
C ALA A 396 11.29 -9.68 -9.68
N ARG A 397 10.76 -10.78 -10.19
CA ARG A 397 10.27 -10.92 -11.55
C ARG A 397 9.03 -11.81 -11.55
N GLY A 398 8.02 -11.48 -12.38
CA GLY A 398 6.76 -12.21 -12.38
C GLY A 398 5.82 -11.75 -13.48
N PRO A 399 4.55 -12.13 -13.40
CA PRO A 399 3.52 -11.72 -14.37
C PRO A 399 3.09 -10.26 -14.21
N THR A 400 3.44 -9.62 -13.09
CA THR A 400 3.26 -8.18 -12.85
C THR A 400 4.61 -7.46 -12.88
N GLY A 401 4.58 -6.18 -12.78
CA GLY A 401 5.72 -5.28 -12.86
C GLY A 401 5.36 -4.12 -13.77
N THR A 402 5.61 -2.91 -13.32
CA THR A 402 5.11 -1.71 -13.98
C THR A 402 6.21 -0.79 -14.46
N VAL A 403 5.82 0.16 -15.30
CA VAL A 403 6.58 1.35 -15.61
C VAL A 403 5.93 2.53 -14.90
N TYR A 404 6.73 3.53 -14.53
CA TYR A 404 6.16 4.78 -14.07
C TYR A 404 5.44 5.48 -15.23
N TRP A 405 4.31 6.11 -14.89
CA TRP A 405 3.51 6.84 -15.86
C TRP A 405 4.24 8.11 -16.30
N ARG A 406 4.44 8.27 -17.62
CA ARG A 406 5.10 9.43 -18.25
C ARG A 406 6.53 9.70 -17.72
N PRO A 407 7.42 8.72 -17.67
CA PRO A 407 8.76 8.89 -17.07
C PRO A 407 9.65 9.86 -17.84
N LEU A 408 9.31 10.19 -19.09
CA LEU A 408 10.11 11.07 -19.96
C LEU A 408 9.80 12.56 -19.77
N GLU A 409 8.70 12.94 -19.10
CA GLU A 409 8.23 14.34 -19.05
C GLU A 409 8.79 15.16 -17.88
N GLU A 410 9.14 14.56 -16.77
CA GLU A 410 9.52 15.27 -15.54
C GLU A 410 11.02 15.61 -15.46
N GLY A 411 11.57 16.29 -16.50
CA GLY A 411 12.96 16.74 -16.49
C GLY A 411 14.00 15.63 -16.28
N GLY A 412 13.64 14.38 -16.58
CA GLY A 412 14.52 13.20 -16.48
C GLY A 412 14.57 12.54 -15.11
N SER A 413 14.05 13.12 -14.04
CA SER A 413 14.16 12.57 -12.69
C SER A 413 13.36 11.26 -12.54
N LEU A 414 12.20 11.15 -13.17
CA LEU A 414 11.37 9.94 -13.13
C LEU A 414 11.94 8.84 -14.04
N LEU A 415 12.59 9.20 -15.16
CA LEU A 415 13.31 8.25 -15.98
C LEU A 415 14.53 7.66 -15.24
N GLU A 416 15.30 8.47 -14.53
CA GLU A 416 16.41 7.97 -13.72
C GLU A 416 15.90 7.03 -12.60
N LYS A 417 14.75 7.33 -12.01
CA LYS A 417 14.09 6.42 -11.05
C LYS A 417 13.67 5.10 -11.73
N GLN A 418 13.12 5.15 -12.95
CA GLN A 418 12.78 3.96 -13.73
C GLN A 418 14.03 3.13 -14.06
N LYS A 419 15.13 3.76 -14.47
CA LYS A 419 16.42 3.09 -14.71
C LYS A 419 16.96 2.40 -13.44
N SER A 420 16.81 3.04 -12.28
CA SER A 420 17.24 2.46 -11.02
C SER A 420 16.34 1.30 -10.55
N LEU A 421 15.08 1.27 -11.02
CA LEU A 421 14.11 0.23 -10.67
C LEU A 421 14.34 -1.08 -11.44
N ILE A 422 14.85 -1.02 -12.66
CA ILE A 422 14.95 -2.19 -13.54
C ILE A 422 16.42 -2.54 -13.82
N ARG A 423 16.77 -3.80 -13.58
CA ARG A 423 18.06 -4.36 -13.94
C ARG A 423 17.86 -5.70 -14.65
N GLU A 424 18.26 -5.78 -15.93
CA GLU A 424 18.14 -7.00 -16.74
C GLU A 424 16.74 -7.62 -16.73
N GLY A 425 15.69 -6.74 -16.75
CA GLY A 425 14.29 -7.15 -16.69
C GLY A 425 13.76 -7.48 -15.29
N TRP A 426 14.62 -7.54 -14.27
CA TRP A 426 14.20 -7.69 -12.88
C TRP A 426 13.80 -6.34 -12.27
N VAL A 427 12.79 -6.36 -11.41
CA VAL A 427 12.38 -5.21 -10.60
C VAL A 427 13.18 -5.19 -9.31
N LEU A 428 13.96 -4.13 -9.08
CA LEU A 428 14.63 -3.87 -7.82
C LEU A 428 13.59 -3.33 -6.81
N VAL A 429 13.34 -4.12 -5.77
CA VAL A 429 12.25 -3.82 -4.80
C VAL A 429 12.59 -2.65 -3.88
N GLY A 430 13.89 -2.34 -3.72
CA GLY A 430 14.38 -1.28 -2.84
C GLY A 430 14.51 -1.72 -1.38
N ASP A 431 14.48 -3.03 -1.13
CA ASP A 431 14.64 -3.63 0.17
C ASP A 431 15.96 -4.39 0.28
N PHE A 432 16.65 -4.26 1.41
CA PHE A 432 17.70 -5.15 1.84
C PHE A 432 17.12 -6.29 2.67
N VAL A 433 17.48 -7.50 2.30
CA VAL A 433 16.95 -8.73 2.89
C VAL A 433 18.07 -9.75 3.10
N THR A 434 17.79 -10.75 3.93
CA THR A 434 18.56 -12.00 3.97
C THR A 434 17.67 -13.15 3.50
N LEU A 435 18.28 -14.21 2.98
CA LEU A 435 17.61 -15.44 2.59
C LEU A 435 18.13 -16.57 3.48
N ASP A 436 17.26 -17.41 4.01
CA ASP A 436 17.68 -18.62 4.75
C ASP A 436 17.80 -19.84 3.81
N GLU A 437 18.24 -20.99 4.37
CA GLU A 437 18.40 -22.25 3.64
C GLU A 437 17.09 -22.82 3.10
N ASP A 438 15.95 -22.49 3.72
CA ASP A 438 14.61 -22.90 3.26
C ASP A 438 14.00 -21.93 2.23
N GLY A 439 14.73 -20.89 1.83
CA GLY A 439 14.27 -19.88 0.88
C GLY A 439 13.38 -18.80 1.49
N TYR A 440 13.32 -18.69 2.84
CA TYR A 440 12.59 -17.60 3.48
C TYR A 440 13.38 -16.31 3.46
N ILE A 441 12.71 -15.24 3.10
CA ILE A 441 13.24 -13.89 3.13
C ILE A 441 12.93 -13.24 4.47
N SER A 442 13.95 -12.64 5.09
CA SER A 442 13.81 -11.73 6.22
C SER A 442 14.16 -10.32 5.82
N PHE A 443 13.27 -9.37 6.16
CA PHE A 443 13.49 -7.94 5.89
C PHE A 443 14.55 -7.39 6.85
N VAL A 444 15.45 -6.57 6.33
CA VAL A 444 16.48 -5.91 7.14
C VAL A 444 16.27 -4.40 7.14
N SER A 445 16.07 -3.80 5.98
CA SER A 445 15.85 -2.35 5.87
C SER A 445 15.39 -1.95 4.47
N ARG A 446 14.81 -0.77 4.34
CA ARG A 446 14.77 -0.04 3.08
C ARG A 446 16.17 0.44 2.70
N GLU A 447 16.48 0.47 1.41
CA GLU A 447 17.78 0.96 0.92
C GLU A 447 18.07 2.40 1.40
N GLU A 448 17.05 3.25 1.44
CA GLU A 448 17.11 4.64 1.89
C GLU A 448 17.22 4.81 3.42
N ASP A 449 16.85 3.81 4.20
CA ASP A 449 16.82 3.84 5.67
C ASP A 449 17.99 3.08 6.30
N LEU A 450 18.73 2.29 5.50
CA LEU A 450 19.83 1.48 5.98
C LEU A 450 20.94 2.35 6.61
N ILE A 451 21.25 2.09 7.87
CA ILE A 451 22.26 2.83 8.62
C ILE A 451 23.64 2.24 8.34
N LYS A 452 24.56 3.08 7.86
CA LYS A 452 25.94 2.70 7.55
C LYS A 452 26.88 3.22 8.62
N SER A 453 27.19 2.40 9.64
CA SER A 453 28.00 2.77 10.79
C SER A 453 29.29 1.94 10.88
N SER A 454 30.45 2.57 10.79
CA SER A 454 31.77 1.92 10.89
C SER A 454 31.92 0.69 9.95
N GLY A 455 31.37 0.78 8.72
CA GLY A 455 31.38 -0.31 7.75
C GLY A 455 30.27 -1.35 7.93
N TYR A 456 29.55 -1.33 9.05
CA TYR A 456 28.38 -2.19 9.28
C TYR A 456 27.12 -1.59 8.65
N ARG A 457 26.22 -2.49 8.21
CA ARG A 457 24.88 -2.16 7.75
C ARG A 457 23.88 -2.58 8.81
N ILE A 458 23.12 -1.61 9.31
CA ILE A 458 22.20 -1.79 10.42
C ILE A 458 20.79 -1.43 9.92
N GLY A 459 19.86 -2.39 10.03
CA GLY A 459 18.45 -2.14 9.80
C GLY A 459 17.87 -1.38 10.98
N PRO A 460 17.18 -0.25 10.76
CA PRO A 460 16.55 0.48 11.87
C PRO A 460 15.49 -0.37 12.59
N GLU A 461 14.76 -1.23 11.86
CA GLU A 461 13.70 -2.06 12.43
C GLU A 461 14.22 -3.06 13.47
N GLU A 462 15.40 -3.67 13.27
CA GLU A 462 15.96 -4.60 14.24
C GLU A 462 16.36 -3.92 15.56
N VAL A 463 16.71 -2.64 15.48
CA VAL A 463 16.99 -1.81 16.67
C VAL A 463 15.68 -1.40 17.34
N GLU A 464 14.66 -1.01 16.55
CA GLU A 464 13.32 -0.70 17.06
C GLU A 464 12.72 -1.90 17.78
N ASP A 465 12.83 -3.10 17.22
CA ASP A 465 12.37 -4.35 17.85
C ASP A 465 13.07 -4.65 19.17
N ALA A 466 14.36 -4.36 19.27
CA ALA A 466 15.10 -4.52 20.52
C ALA A 466 14.64 -3.50 21.58
N LEU A 467 14.44 -2.24 21.19
CA LEU A 467 13.94 -1.18 22.08
C LEU A 467 12.54 -1.49 22.62
N LEU A 468 11.64 -2.03 21.79
CA LEU A 468 10.27 -2.40 22.17
C LEU A 468 10.19 -3.54 23.19
N LYS A 469 11.26 -4.28 23.41
CA LYS A 469 11.32 -5.31 24.46
C LYS A 469 11.48 -4.74 25.86
N HIS A 470 11.97 -3.51 25.96
CA HIS A 470 12.13 -2.86 27.26
C HIS A 470 10.76 -2.47 27.85
N PRO A 471 10.50 -2.78 29.15
CA PRO A 471 9.18 -2.59 29.76
C PRO A 471 8.70 -1.14 29.80
N ALA A 472 9.59 -0.15 29.77
CA ALA A 472 9.25 1.27 29.78
C ALA A 472 8.93 1.84 28.38
N VAL A 473 9.18 1.10 27.28
CA VAL A 473 9.03 1.60 25.90
C VAL A 473 7.65 1.21 25.35
N VAL A 474 6.97 2.18 24.74
CA VAL A 474 5.70 1.96 24.00
C VAL A 474 5.95 1.88 22.50
N ASP A 475 6.78 2.82 21.98
CA ASP A 475 7.05 2.92 20.56
C ASP A 475 8.45 3.49 20.33
N ALA A 476 9.06 3.17 19.19
CA ALA A 476 10.39 3.63 18.85
C ALA A 476 10.51 3.88 17.34
N GLY A 477 11.34 4.87 16.99
CA GLY A 477 11.75 5.13 15.61
C GLY A 477 13.25 5.35 15.55
N VAL A 478 13.93 4.64 14.66
CA VAL A 478 15.40 4.65 14.57
C VAL A 478 15.85 5.20 13.23
N ILE A 479 16.87 6.06 13.25
CA ILE A 479 17.53 6.63 12.07
C ILE A 479 19.05 6.61 12.20
N GLY A 480 19.73 6.69 11.05
CA GLY A 480 21.15 7.05 11.01
C GLY A 480 21.33 8.56 11.02
N VAL A 481 22.17 9.06 11.91
CA VAL A 481 22.57 10.48 11.95
C VAL A 481 24.05 10.61 11.62
N PRO A 482 24.50 11.68 10.92
CA PRO A 482 25.90 11.85 10.55
C PRO A 482 26.86 11.78 11.73
N ASP A 483 27.98 11.08 11.56
CA ASP A 483 29.07 10.99 12.52
C ASP A 483 30.43 11.04 11.81
N ALA A 484 31.34 11.89 12.28
CA ALA A 484 32.61 12.15 11.61
C ALA A 484 33.55 10.94 11.57
N ILE A 485 33.43 10.01 12.52
CA ILE A 485 34.31 8.83 12.63
C ILE A 485 33.67 7.60 12.02
N ARG A 486 32.35 7.42 12.21
CA ARG A 486 31.61 6.20 11.87
C ARG A 486 30.83 6.28 10.57
N GLY A 487 30.78 7.47 9.95
CA GLY A 487 29.86 7.78 8.87
C GLY A 487 28.47 8.10 9.41
N GLN A 488 27.86 7.17 10.14
CA GLN A 488 26.58 7.40 10.84
C GLN A 488 26.61 6.78 12.24
N ASN A 489 25.89 7.42 13.19
CA ASN A 489 25.50 6.83 14.46
C ASN A 489 24.03 6.39 14.41
N VAL A 490 23.71 5.35 15.17
CA VAL A 490 22.34 4.93 15.41
C VAL A 490 21.69 5.86 16.43
N LYS A 491 20.62 6.57 16.05
CA LYS A 491 19.80 7.42 16.92
C LYS A 491 18.39 6.86 17.02
N ALA A 492 17.91 6.70 18.26
CA ALA A 492 16.56 6.25 18.57
C ALA A 492 15.71 7.39 19.12
N PHE A 493 14.49 7.53 18.62
CA PHE A 493 13.42 8.35 19.18
C PHE A 493 12.45 7.39 19.89
N VAL A 494 12.24 7.59 21.20
CA VAL A 494 11.53 6.63 22.04
C VAL A 494 10.33 7.28 22.71
N ILE A 495 9.17 6.64 22.62
CA ILE A 495 7.97 7.00 23.38
C ILE A 495 7.91 6.10 24.62
N LEU A 496 7.87 6.72 25.78
CA LEU A 496 7.78 6.03 27.07
C LEU A 496 6.31 5.70 27.43
N LYS A 497 6.12 4.64 28.22
CA LYS A 497 4.83 4.34 28.83
C LYS A 497 4.38 5.45 29.78
N PRO A 498 3.07 5.66 29.96
CA PRO A 498 2.54 6.58 30.96
C PRO A 498 3.12 6.30 32.36
N GLY A 499 3.54 7.36 33.04
CA GLY A 499 4.13 7.26 34.38
C GLY A 499 5.65 7.07 34.41
N GLN A 500 6.30 6.88 33.26
CA GLN A 500 7.76 6.87 33.17
C GLN A 500 8.31 8.29 33.01
N THR A 501 9.40 8.60 33.73
CA THR A 501 10.04 9.91 33.64
C THR A 501 11.33 9.83 32.81
N PRO A 502 11.49 10.67 31.78
CA PRO A 502 12.71 10.74 31.00
C PRO A 502 13.94 11.06 31.88
N SER A 503 14.99 10.24 31.82
CA SER A 503 16.25 10.48 32.49
C SER A 503 17.43 9.86 31.73
N GLU A 504 18.67 10.26 32.04
CA GLU A 504 19.86 9.67 31.43
C GLU A 504 20.08 8.23 31.91
N GLU A 505 19.70 7.92 33.14
CA GLU A 505 19.73 6.58 33.72
C GLU A 505 18.82 5.65 32.94
N LEU A 506 17.55 6.07 32.64
CA LEU A 506 16.61 5.29 31.86
C LEU A 506 17.08 5.08 30.40
N LYS A 507 17.77 6.07 29.80
CA LYS A 507 18.39 5.87 28.48
C LYS A 507 19.41 4.75 28.51
N GLN A 508 20.25 4.73 29.54
CA GLN A 508 21.28 3.71 29.70
C GLN A 508 20.67 2.33 29.95
N GLU A 509 19.64 2.24 30.80
CA GLU A 509 18.89 0.98 31.03
C GLU A 509 18.30 0.42 29.75
N ILE A 510 17.70 1.28 28.91
CA ILE A 510 17.14 0.89 27.60
C ILE A 510 18.25 0.38 26.68
N ILE A 511 19.40 1.08 26.60
CA ILE A 511 20.54 0.65 25.77
C ILE A 511 21.09 -0.69 26.28
N ASP A 512 21.22 -0.86 27.59
CA ASP A 512 21.76 -2.09 28.18
C ASP A 512 20.81 -3.28 27.96
N SER A 513 19.50 -3.07 28.04
CA SER A 513 18.50 -4.07 27.68
C SER A 513 18.63 -4.50 26.21
N CYS A 514 18.91 -3.59 25.29
CA CYS A 514 19.13 -3.94 23.89
C CYS A 514 20.33 -4.86 23.67
N ARG A 515 21.35 -4.86 24.56
CA ARG A 515 22.53 -5.74 24.43
C ARG A 515 22.21 -7.22 24.52
N GLU A 516 21.11 -7.57 25.15
CA GLU A 516 20.64 -8.96 25.25
C GLU A 516 20.03 -9.46 23.93
N HIS A 517 19.69 -8.54 23.01
CA HIS A 517 18.88 -8.85 21.84
C HIS A 517 19.57 -8.58 20.51
N ILE A 518 20.51 -7.62 20.45
CA ILE A 518 21.21 -7.23 19.23
C ILE A 518 22.71 -7.05 19.46
N ALA A 519 23.49 -7.17 18.41
CA ALA A 519 24.94 -7.02 18.47
C ALA A 519 25.35 -5.60 18.91
N ILE A 520 26.46 -5.47 19.64
CA ILE A 520 26.94 -4.21 20.25
C ILE A 520 27.09 -3.06 19.23
N TYR A 521 27.49 -3.37 17.99
CA TYR A 521 27.63 -2.34 16.94
C TYR A 521 26.30 -1.76 16.45
N LYS A 522 25.17 -2.44 16.71
CA LYS A 522 23.81 -2.01 16.37
C LYS A 522 23.15 -1.16 17.45
N LEU A 523 23.71 -1.11 18.64
CA LEU A 523 23.12 -0.38 19.76
C LEU A 523 22.95 1.09 19.45
N PRO A 524 21.81 1.71 19.84
CA PRO A 524 21.64 3.15 19.70
C PRO A 524 22.66 3.87 20.57
N ARG A 525 23.34 4.84 19.99
CA ARG A 525 24.29 5.71 20.71
C ARG A 525 23.64 6.98 21.21
N LEU A 526 22.51 7.33 20.63
CA LEU A 526 21.72 8.49 20.97
C LEU A 526 20.27 8.04 21.18
N ILE A 527 19.70 8.42 22.31
CA ILE A 527 18.27 8.26 22.59
C ILE A 527 17.67 9.63 22.87
N GLU A 528 16.58 9.93 22.18
CA GLU A 528 15.74 11.09 22.39
C GLU A 528 14.34 10.63 22.79
N PHE A 529 13.84 11.07 23.95
CA PHE A 529 12.48 10.81 24.35
C PHE A 529 11.53 11.80 23.68
N VAL A 530 10.49 11.27 23.05
CA VAL A 530 9.50 12.05 22.31
C VAL A 530 8.08 11.66 22.74
N THR A 531 7.12 12.55 22.52
CA THR A 531 5.71 12.29 22.83
C THR A 531 4.95 11.65 21.67
N GLU A 532 5.47 11.82 20.45
CA GLU A 532 4.87 11.26 19.22
C GLU A 532 5.94 10.96 18.17
N LEU A 533 5.65 9.99 17.31
CA LEU A 533 6.44 9.65 16.14
C LEU A 533 5.67 10.01 14.87
N PRO A 534 6.32 10.61 13.85
CA PRO A 534 5.66 10.95 12.59
C PRO A 534 5.29 9.67 11.83
N ARG A 535 4.01 9.47 11.59
CA ARG A 535 3.49 8.31 10.88
C ARG A 535 2.53 8.71 9.76
N THR A 536 2.44 7.87 8.73
CA THR A 536 1.35 7.96 7.76
C THR A 536 0.03 7.63 8.44
N LEU A 537 -1.08 7.93 7.78
CA LEU A 537 -2.42 7.54 8.26
C LEU A 537 -2.57 6.02 8.46
N GLN A 538 -1.80 5.24 7.70
CA GLN A 538 -1.76 3.80 7.82
C GLN A 538 -0.85 3.33 8.98
N GLY A 539 -0.17 4.26 9.66
CA GLY A 539 0.70 3.98 10.79
C GLY A 539 2.17 3.79 10.45
N LYS A 540 2.56 3.80 9.16
CA LYS A 540 3.96 3.65 8.75
C LYS A 540 4.81 4.82 9.24
N LEU A 541 5.95 4.52 9.89
CA LEU A 541 6.91 5.52 10.36
C LEU A 541 7.52 6.31 9.21
N LEU A 542 7.52 7.63 9.32
CA LEU A 542 8.10 8.57 8.35
C LEU A 542 9.52 8.98 8.79
N ARG A 543 10.50 8.08 8.63
CA ARG A 543 11.89 8.30 9.05
C ARG A 543 12.52 9.54 8.41
N ARG A 544 12.07 9.92 7.22
CA ARG A 544 12.51 11.18 6.60
C ARG A 544 12.22 12.38 7.48
N ILE A 545 11.03 12.48 8.06
CA ILE A 545 10.66 13.59 8.93
C ILE A 545 11.52 13.60 10.20
N LEU A 546 11.89 12.43 10.74
CA LEU A 546 12.83 12.33 11.86
C LEU A 546 14.21 12.83 11.47
N ARG A 547 14.72 12.46 10.28
CA ARG A 547 16.00 12.96 9.75
C ARG A 547 15.98 14.47 9.53
N ASP A 548 14.93 15.00 8.92
CA ASP A 548 14.79 16.43 8.64
C ASP A 548 14.76 17.24 9.96
N LYS A 549 14.04 16.76 10.98
CA LYS A 549 14.02 17.38 12.32
C LYS A 549 15.38 17.35 13.00
N ASP A 550 16.12 16.24 12.90
CA ASP A 550 17.46 16.10 13.49
C ASP A 550 18.46 17.05 12.85
N VAL A 551 18.45 17.18 11.52
CA VAL A 551 19.30 18.13 10.77
C VAL A 551 18.96 19.58 11.16
N ALA A 552 17.69 19.93 11.27
CA ALA A 552 17.26 21.27 11.69
C ALA A 552 17.74 21.60 13.12
N ALA A 553 17.58 20.65 14.06
CA ALA A 553 18.07 20.82 15.43
C ALA A 553 19.60 20.98 15.51
N ALA A 554 20.34 20.23 14.69
CA ALA A 554 21.79 20.34 14.61
C ALA A 554 22.25 21.72 14.06
N SER A 555 21.54 22.26 13.05
CA SER A 555 21.83 23.59 12.47
C SER A 555 21.53 24.73 13.44
N ASP A 556 20.47 24.63 14.24
CA ASP A 556 20.13 25.62 15.26
C ASP A 556 21.17 25.65 16.41
N VAL A 557 21.77 24.52 16.76
CA VAL A 557 22.85 24.45 17.74
C VAL A 557 24.14 25.11 17.23
N VAL A 558 24.44 24.96 15.94
CA VAL A 558 25.59 25.60 15.30
C VAL A 558 25.42 27.13 15.21
N SER A 559 24.20 27.59 14.91
CA SER A 559 23.89 29.03 14.81
C SER A 559 23.88 29.76 16.17
N ARG A 560 23.69 29.03 17.27
CA ARG A 560 23.66 29.60 18.64
C ARG A 560 25.00 29.63 19.37
N LYS A 561 26.10 29.18 18.75
CA LYS A 561 27.45 29.40 19.33
C LYS A 561 27.83 30.89 19.19
N PRO A 562 28.01 31.67 20.26
CA PRO A 562 28.40 33.05 20.15
C PRO A 562 29.80 33.13 19.55
N GLY A 563 29.91 33.93 18.49
CA GLY A 563 31.21 34.28 17.91
C GLY A 563 32.11 34.97 18.94
N GLY A 564 33.02 34.23 19.50
CA GLY A 564 34.13 34.78 20.28
C GLY A 564 35.20 35.30 19.33
N ALA A 565 34.99 36.49 18.77
CA ALA A 565 36.07 37.25 18.15
C ALA A 565 36.74 38.10 19.23
N SER A 566 37.84 37.68 19.76
CA SER A 566 38.79 38.61 20.41
C SER A 566 39.80 39.05 19.36
N SER A 567 39.65 40.27 18.95
CA SER A 567 40.67 41.08 18.28
C SER A 567 41.89 41.20 19.16
N ILE A 568 43.02 40.75 18.67
CA ILE A 568 44.32 41.22 19.16
C ILE A 568 45.05 41.79 17.92
N GLN A 569 45.20 43.11 17.91
CA GLN A 569 46.23 43.87 17.19
C GLN A 569 47.29 44.33 18.21
N PRO A 570 48.41 44.80 17.70
CA PRO A 570 49.26 44.44 16.57
C PRO A 570 50.48 43.61 16.97
#